data_71f4ca152268503ad4eca927c4f16164
#
_entry.id   71f4ca152268503ad4eca927c4f16164
#
_cell.length_a   1.000
_cell.length_b   1.000
_cell.length_c   1.000
_cell.angle_alpha   90.00
_cell.angle_beta   90.00
_cell.angle_gamma   90.00
#
_symmetry.space_group_name_H-M   'P 1'
#
loop_
_entity.id
_entity.type
_entity.pdbx_description
1 polymer ?
#
loop_
_entity_poly.entity_id
_entity_poly.type
_entity_poly.pdbx_seq_one_letter_code
_entity_poly.pdbx_strand_id
1 'polypeptide(L)'
;MLDLERKIEKTIYKATLALDENNWSAWFELCDETFTYAITSFSPEINKQMTYFSGDKKELVGLMDMLPKHNTDHSPLHRHTSVYSVDISDDGKSATAVSSVTIYQNMLDGINSHLDSGESRLFVIGKYVDQFTIVNGVPKFTNRETKLDNRRLDKGSHWPL
;
A
#
# COMPACT_ATOMS: atom_id res chain seq x y z
N MET A 1 6.79 -5.66 24.64
CA MET A 1 7.06 -6.39 23.37
C MET A 1 5.75 -6.79 22.69
N LEU A 2 4.96 -7.67 23.29
CA LEU A 2 3.69 -8.10 22.69
C LEU A 2 2.71 -6.95 22.42
N ASP A 3 2.64 -5.98 23.32
CA ASP A 3 1.79 -4.80 23.11
C ASP A 3 2.25 -3.93 21.94
N LEU A 4 3.57 -3.77 21.78
CA LEU A 4 4.14 -2.98 20.69
C LEU A 4 3.95 -3.69 19.34
N GLU A 5 4.17 -4.99 19.29
CA GLU A 5 3.90 -5.82 18.10
C GLU A 5 2.45 -5.67 17.65
N ARG A 6 1.52 -5.75 18.61
CA ARG A 6 0.10 -5.58 18.33
C ARG A 6 -0.25 -4.17 17.85
N LYS A 7 0.44 -3.14 18.37
CA LYS A 7 0.27 -1.76 17.87
C LYS A 7 0.73 -1.62 16.43
N ILE A 8 1.82 -2.28 16.08
CA ILE A 8 2.34 -2.28 14.69
C ILE A 8 1.34 -2.98 13.77
N GLU A 9 0.84 -4.16 14.15
CA GLU A 9 -0.19 -4.85 13.39
C GLU A 9 -1.43 -3.98 13.17
N LYS A 10 -1.93 -3.35 14.24
CA LYS A 10 -3.08 -2.45 14.15
C LYS A 10 -2.81 -1.26 13.21
N THR A 11 -1.59 -0.74 13.20
CA THR A 11 -1.20 0.36 12.32
C THR A 11 -1.24 -0.09 10.87
N ILE A 12 -0.78 -1.30 10.56
CA ILE A 12 -0.86 -1.88 9.21
C ILE A 12 -2.31 -2.03 8.77
N TYR A 13 -3.18 -2.56 9.62
CA TYR A 13 -4.60 -2.73 9.30
C TYR A 13 -5.34 -1.39 9.17
N LYS A 14 -5.01 -0.39 9.97
CA LYS A 14 -5.53 0.97 9.80
C LYS A 14 -5.14 1.57 8.46
N ALA A 15 -3.90 1.34 8.02
CA ALA A 15 -3.44 1.78 6.72
C ALA A 15 -4.24 1.11 5.59
N THR A 16 -4.47 -0.20 5.69
CA THR A 16 -5.29 -0.96 4.74
C THR A 16 -6.70 -0.36 4.65
N LEU A 17 -7.33 -0.10 5.78
CA LEU A 17 -8.68 0.47 5.82
C LEU A 17 -8.73 1.88 5.22
N ALA A 18 -7.75 2.73 5.57
CA ALA A 18 -7.66 4.08 5.02
C ALA A 18 -7.49 4.07 3.50
N LEU A 19 -6.65 3.19 2.97
CA LEU A 19 -6.44 3.04 1.53
C LEU A 19 -7.70 2.54 0.82
N ASP A 20 -8.41 1.58 1.40
CA ASP A 20 -9.66 1.06 0.83
C ASP A 20 -10.75 2.14 0.77
N GLU A 21 -10.76 3.04 1.74
CA GLU A 21 -11.73 4.14 1.83
C GLU A 21 -11.29 5.38 1.03
N ASN A 22 -10.14 5.34 0.37
CA ASN A 22 -9.51 6.50 -0.27
C ASN A 22 -9.34 7.68 0.70
N ASN A 23 -9.14 7.37 1.97
CA ASN A 23 -8.89 8.36 3.01
C ASN A 23 -7.39 8.62 3.15
N TRP A 24 -6.87 9.41 2.21
CA TRP A 24 -5.42 9.70 2.11
C TRP A 24 -4.90 10.42 3.36
N SER A 25 -5.68 11.33 3.90
CA SER A 25 -5.33 12.05 5.13
C SER A 25 -5.09 11.09 6.30
N ALA A 26 -5.98 10.13 6.50
CA ALA A 26 -5.83 9.12 7.55
C ALA A 26 -4.60 8.24 7.33
N TRP A 27 -4.30 7.89 6.06
CA TRP A 27 -3.09 7.13 5.74
C TRP A 27 -1.83 7.93 6.06
N PHE A 28 -1.76 9.19 5.63
CA PHE A 28 -0.59 10.03 5.87
C PHE A 28 -0.35 10.32 7.36
N GLU A 29 -1.39 10.32 8.19
CA GLU A 29 -1.24 10.44 9.64
C GLU A 29 -0.51 9.24 10.26
N LEU A 30 -0.57 8.08 9.63
CA LEU A 30 0.16 6.89 10.05
C LEU A 30 1.62 6.89 9.57
N CYS A 31 1.98 7.82 8.71
CA CYS A 31 3.30 7.92 8.11
C CYS A 31 4.13 9.01 8.76
N ASP A 32 5.40 8.71 9.02
CA ASP A 32 6.37 9.70 9.49
C ASP A 32 6.66 10.71 8.37
N GLU A 33 7.21 11.87 8.73
CA GLU A 33 7.60 12.88 7.75
C GLU A 33 8.69 12.39 6.79
N THR A 34 9.49 11.42 7.23
CA THR A 34 10.54 10.79 6.42
C THR A 34 10.02 9.67 5.51
N PHE A 35 8.71 9.44 5.47
CA PHE A 35 8.11 8.31 4.77
C PHE A 35 8.48 8.28 3.30
N THR A 36 8.86 7.11 2.82
CA THR A 36 9.06 6.79 1.41
C THR A 36 8.24 5.58 1.02
N TYR A 37 7.81 5.54 -0.24
CA TYR A 37 6.93 4.52 -0.76
C TYR A 37 7.39 4.07 -2.13
N ALA A 38 7.33 2.77 -2.41
CA ALA A 38 7.63 2.23 -3.72
C ALA A 38 6.72 1.06 -4.06
N ILE A 39 6.44 0.91 -5.35
CA ILE A 39 5.80 -0.29 -5.92
C ILE A 39 6.82 -0.94 -6.83
N THR A 40 7.18 -2.18 -6.53
CA THR A 40 8.22 -2.93 -7.25
C THR A 40 7.72 -4.30 -7.67
N SER A 41 8.36 -4.88 -8.67
CA SER A 41 8.15 -6.27 -9.07
C SER A 41 9.46 -6.82 -9.62
N PHE A 42 9.80 -8.04 -9.25
CA PHE A 42 10.97 -8.73 -9.79
C PHE A 42 10.60 -9.52 -11.04
N SER A 43 11.37 -9.32 -12.13
CA SER A 43 11.21 -10.08 -13.35
C SER A 43 12.30 -11.17 -13.43
N PRO A 44 11.94 -12.46 -13.24
CA PRO A 44 12.91 -13.54 -13.33
C PRO A 44 13.45 -13.75 -14.76
N GLU A 45 12.71 -13.38 -15.79
CA GLU A 45 13.12 -13.54 -17.19
C GLU A 45 14.33 -12.67 -17.52
N ILE A 46 14.39 -11.46 -17.00
CA ILE A 46 15.49 -10.53 -17.22
C ILE A 46 16.37 -10.35 -15.98
N ASN A 47 16.06 -11.06 -14.90
CA ASN A 47 16.74 -11.02 -13.62
C ASN A 47 16.92 -9.58 -13.11
N LYS A 48 15.87 -8.77 -13.20
CA LYS A 48 15.86 -7.37 -12.76
C LYS A 48 14.62 -7.02 -11.97
N GLN A 49 14.79 -6.14 -11.01
CA GLN A 49 13.69 -5.49 -10.32
C GLN A 49 13.17 -4.34 -11.16
N MET A 50 11.87 -4.29 -11.33
CA MET A 50 11.17 -3.18 -11.96
C MET A 50 10.54 -2.31 -10.87
N THR A 51 10.64 -0.99 -11.04
CA THR A 51 9.99 -0.03 -10.14
C THR A 51 8.89 0.68 -10.92
N TYR A 52 7.65 0.45 -10.52
CA TYR A 52 6.49 1.11 -11.14
C TYR A 52 6.28 2.51 -10.61
N PHE A 53 6.61 2.71 -9.35
CA PHE A 53 6.49 3.99 -8.67
C PHE A 53 7.46 4.06 -7.49
N SER A 54 7.99 5.24 -7.22
CA SER A 54 8.69 5.54 -5.97
C SER A 54 8.57 7.04 -5.66
N GLY A 55 8.45 7.38 -4.39
CA GLY A 55 8.36 8.77 -3.97
C GLY A 55 8.39 8.93 -2.46
N ASP A 56 8.66 10.15 -2.02
CA ASP A 56 8.58 10.54 -0.63
C ASP A 56 7.16 11.01 -0.26
N LYS A 57 6.94 11.31 1.01
CA LYS A 57 5.62 11.73 1.51
C LYS A 57 5.11 12.97 0.79
N LYS A 58 5.97 13.95 0.52
CA LYS A 58 5.60 15.18 -0.17
C LYS A 58 5.15 14.92 -1.60
N GLU A 59 5.88 14.07 -2.32
CA GLU A 59 5.52 13.65 -3.68
C GLU A 59 4.19 12.91 -3.71
N LEU A 60 3.95 12.04 -2.72
CA LEU A 60 2.69 11.31 -2.58
C LEU A 60 1.51 12.23 -2.31
N VAL A 61 1.65 13.19 -1.42
CA VAL A 61 0.60 14.16 -1.12
C VAL A 61 0.23 14.94 -2.39
N GLY A 62 1.24 15.41 -3.14
CA GLY A 62 1.02 16.10 -4.42
C GLY A 62 0.32 15.21 -5.44
N LEU A 63 0.71 13.94 -5.53
CA LEU A 63 0.07 12.98 -6.42
C LEU A 63 -1.40 12.74 -6.06
N MET A 64 -1.70 12.57 -4.77
CA MET A 64 -3.08 12.36 -4.31
C MET A 64 -3.99 13.55 -4.63
N ASP A 65 -3.48 14.76 -4.56
CA ASP A 65 -4.22 15.98 -4.92
C ASP A 65 -4.55 16.02 -6.43
N MET A 66 -3.72 15.41 -7.25
CA MET A 66 -3.90 15.39 -8.72
C MET A 66 -4.75 14.24 -9.22
N LEU A 67 -4.83 13.13 -8.49
CA LEU A 67 -5.53 11.91 -8.93
C LEU A 67 -6.99 12.13 -9.34
N PRO A 68 -7.81 12.88 -8.59
CA PRO A 68 -9.20 13.10 -9.00
C PRO A 68 -9.36 13.79 -10.36
N LYS A 69 -8.32 14.47 -10.82
CA LYS A 69 -8.33 15.21 -12.10
C LYS A 69 -7.84 14.37 -13.27
N HIS A 70 -6.99 13.39 -13.02
CA HIS A 70 -6.27 12.68 -14.07
C HIS A 70 -6.60 11.19 -14.16
N ASN A 71 -7.15 10.62 -13.12
CA ASN A 71 -7.55 9.22 -13.13
C ASN A 71 -8.98 9.07 -13.60
N THR A 72 -9.19 8.33 -14.66
CA THR A 72 -10.52 8.11 -15.26
C THR A 72 -11.22 6.88 -14.71
N ASP A 73 -10.47 5.93 -14.11
CA ASP A 73 -11.06 4.74 -13.50
C ASP A 73 -11.12 4.90 -11.98
N HIS A 74 -12.33 5.12 -11.48
CA HIS A 74 -12.61 5.26 -10.05
C HIS A 74 -13.13 3.96 -9.41
N SER A 75 -12.98 2.83 -10.09
CA SER A 75 -13.38 1.52 -9.56
C SER A 75 -12.61 1.23 -8.28
N PRO A 76 -13.31 1.00 -7.15
CA PRO A 76 -12.67 0.89 -5.85
C PRO A 76 -11.81 -0.37 -5.74
N LEU A 77 -10.73 -0.23 -4.99
CA LEU A 77 -9.84 -1.33 -4.64
C LEU A 77 -10.19 -1.84 -3.24
N HIS A 78 -10.10 -3.14 -3.06
CA HIS A 78 -10.31 -3.82 -1.78
C HIS A 78 -9.12 -4.70 -1.48
N ARG A 79 -8.48 -4.49 -0.33
CA ARG A 79 -7.26 -5.18 0.08
C ARG A 79 -7.55 -6.23 1.13
N HIS A 80 -7.07 -7.44 0.90
CA HIS A 80 -6.92 -8.45 1.92
C HIS A 80 -5.48 -8.43 2.40
N THR A 81 -5.25 -8.04 3.63
CA THR A 81 -3.93 -7.92 4.22
C THR A 81 -3.83 -8.87 5.41
N SER A 82 -2.73 -9.64 5.44
CA SER A 82 -2.41 -10.50 6.58
C SER A 82 -0.98 -10.22 7.01
N VAL A 83 -0.79 -9.81 8.24
CA VAL A 83 0.55 -9.60 8.80
C VAL A 83 1.20 -10.94 9.06
N TYR A 84 2.36 -11.19 8.44
CA TYR A 84 3.09 -12.44 8.58
C TYR A 84 4.17 -12.36 9.66
N SER A 85 4.89 -11.24 9.72
CA SER A 85 5.96 -11.07 10.71
C SER A 85 6.09 -9.61 11.12
N VAL A 86 6.49 -9.42 12.37
CA VAL A 86 6.88 -8.13 12.93
C VAL A 86 8.16 -8.35 13.71
N ASP A 87 9.20 -7.62 13.34
CA ASP A 87 10.51 -7.67 14.01
C ASP A 87 10.81 -6.30 14.61
N ILE A 88 10.92 -6.24 15.93
CA ILE A 88 11.18 -5.02 16.67
C ILE A 88 12.66 -4.98 17.04
N SER A 89 13.30 -3.82 16.86
CA SER A 89 14.69 -3.62 17.27
C SER A 89 14.87 -3.79 18.79
N ASP A 90 16.08 -4.14 19.22
CA ASP A 90 16.38 -4.38 20.64
C ASP A 90 16.08 -3.16 21.53
N ASP A 91 16.26 -1.95 20.98
CA ASP A 91 15.98 -0.71 21.70
C ASP A 91 14.50 -0.28 21.66
N GLY A 92 13.66 -1.02 20.92
CA GLY A 92 12.24 -0.72 20.79
C GLY A 92 11.92 0.55 19.99
N LYS A 93 12.88 1.11 19.26
CA LYS A 93 12.72 2.38 18.56
C LYS A 93 12.41 2.24 17.08
N SER A 94 12.54 1.05 16.54
CA SER A 94 12.24 0.75 15.14
C SER A 94 11.68 -0.65 15.01
N ALA A 95 11.04 -0.90 13.88
CA ALA A 95 10.54 -2.23 13.54
C ALA A 95 10.45 -2.41 12.03
N THR A 96 10.42 -3.66 11.63
CA THR A 96 10.09 -4.06 10.26
C THR A 96 8.91 -5.03 10.31
N ALA A 97 8.11 -5.05 9.25
CA ALA A 97 7.02 -6.00 9.14
C ALA A 97 6.86 -6.46 7.70
N VAL A 98 6.42 -7.69 7.54
CA VAL A 98 6.05 -8.26 6.24
C VAL A 98 4.60 -8.72 6.31
N SER A 99 3.80 -8.25 5.36
CA SER A 99 2.41 -8.64 5.20
C SER A 99 2.16 -9.20 3.81
N SER A 100 1.30 -10.18 3.70
CA SER A 100 0.75 -10.58 2.42
C SER A 100 -0.40 -9.66 2.04
N VAL A 101 -0.51 -9.31 0.78
CA VAL A 101 -1.62 -8.50 0.28
C VAL A 101 -2.18 -9.06 -1.02
N THR A 102 -3.49 -9.13 -1.09
CA THR A 102 -4.25 -9.41 -2.30
C THR A 102 -5.22 -8.27 -2.50
N ILE A 103 -5.22 -7.65 -3.68
CA ILE A 103 -6.06 -6.50 -3.97
C ILE A 103 -7.04 -6.88 -5.08
N TYR A 104 -8.33 -6.70 -4.80
CA TYR A 104 -9.41 -6.85 -5.76
C TYR A 104 -9.88 -5.48 -6.22
N GLN A 105 -10.39 -5.42 -7.43
CA GLN A 105 -11.05 -4.24 -7.96
C GLN A 105 -12.51 -4.54 -8.24
N ASN A 106 -13.41 -3.68 -7.75
CA ASN A 106 -14.83 -3.76 -8.03
C ASN A 106 -15.15 -2.82 -9.19
N MET A 107 -15.48 -3.40 -10.35
CA MET A 107 -15.66 -2.63 -11.58
C MET A 107 -16.91 -1.78 -11.53
N LEU A 108 -16.76 -0.48 -11.82
CA LEU A 108 -17.86 0.45 -11.95
C LEU A 108 -18.33 0.55 -13.40
N ASP A 109 -19.59 0.92 -13.57
CA ASP A 109 -20.19 1.21 -14.86
C ASP A 109 -19.62 2.50 -15.47
N GLY A 110 -19.54 2.56 -16.78
CA GLY A 110 -19.23 3.78 -17.54
C GLY A 110 -17.82 3.90 -18.11
N ILE A 111 -16.86 3.09 -17.67
CA ILE A 111 -15.47 3.13 -18.18
C ILE A 111 -15.19 1.90 -19.04
N ASN A 112 -15.68 0.78 -18.61
CA ASN A 112 -15.66 -0.48 -19.34
C ASN A 112 -17.05 -0.77 -19.90
N SER A 113 -17.27 -1.91 -20.50
CA SER A 113 -18.60 -2.28 -20.98
C SER A 113 -19.58 -2.46 -19.80
N HIS A 114 -20.87 -2.25 -20.03
CA HIS A 114 -21.92 -2.55 -19.06
C HIS A 114 -21.87 -4.00 -18.56
N LEU A 115 -21.25 -4.89 -19.33
CA LEU A 115 -21.09 -6.30 -18.99
C LEU A 115 -20.15 -6.51 -17.80
N ASP A 116 -19.17 -5.62 -17.62
CA ASP A 116 -18.18 -5.72 -16.57
C ASP A 116 -18.59 -5.00 -15.27
N SER A 117 -19.66 -4.20 -15.33
CA SER A 117 -20.13 -3.45 -14.18
C SER A 117 -20.58 -4.38 -13.05
N GLY A 118 -20.11 -4.10 -11.84
CA GLY A 118 -20.42 -4.91 -10.67
C GLY A 118 -19.58 -6.17 -10.51
N GLU A 119 -18.68 -6.46 -11.45
CA GLU A 119 -17.76 -7.59 -11.35
C GLU A 119 -16.59 -7.25 -10.42
N SER A 120 -16.16 -8.22 -9.62
CA SER A 120 -14.93 -8.12 -8.80
C SER A 120 -13.83 -8.91 -9.49
N ARG A 121 -12.68 -8.26 -9.68
CA ARG A 121 -11.52 -8.87 -10.33
C ARG A 121 -10.31 -8.83 -9.43
N LEU A 122 -9.50 -9.87 -9.50
CA LEU A 122 -8.17 -9.84 -8.90
C LEU A 122 -7.34 -8.77 -9.63
N PHE A 123 -6.80 -7.82 -8.86
CA PHE A 123 -6.02 -6.71 -9.40
C PHE A 123 -4.52 -6.97 -9.27
N VAL A 124 -4.02 -7.16 -8.05
CA VAL A 124 -2.62 -7.53 -7.79
C VAL A 124 -2.52 -8.44 -6.58
N ILE A 125 -1.42 -9.19 -6.53
CA ILE A 125 -0.99 -9.95 -5.36
C ILE A 125 0.47 -9.64 -5.06
N GLY A 126 0.83 -9.61 -3.79
CA GLY A 126 2.20 -9.32 -3.38
C GLY A 126 2.38 -9.24 -1.88
N LYS A 127 3.37 -8.47 -1.49
CA LYS A 127 3.70 -8.24 -0.08
C LYS A 127 3.93 -6.76 0.17
N TYR A 128 3.54 -6.33 1.37
CA TYR A 128 4.03 -5.09 1.96
C TYR A 128 5.27 -5.41 2.79
N VAL A 129 6.35 -4.72 2.51
CA VAL A 129 7.55 -4.73 3.34
C VAL A 129 7.65 -3.34 3.97
N ASP A 130 7.39 -3.27 5.26
CA ASP A 130 7.23 -2.03 5.98
C ASP A 130 8.36 -1.80 6.97
N GLN A 131 8.76 -0.54 7.11
CA GLN A 131 9.65 -0.08 8.16
C GLN A 131 8.95 0.98 8.99
N PHE A 132 9.23 0.95 10.29
CA PHE A 132 8.61 1.84 11.27
C PHE A 132 9.65 2.52 12.14
N THR A 133 9.36 3.76 12.51
CA THR A 133 9.93 4.40 13.69
C THR A 133 8.92 4.35 14.83
N ILE A 134 9.41 4.24 16.06
CA ILE A 134 8.56 4.15 17.24
C ILE A 134 8.98 5.26 18.20
N VAL A 135 8.08 6.21 18.41
CA VAL A 135 8.30 7.35 19.30
C VAL A 135 7.19 7.36 20.35
N ASN A 136 7.59 7.33 21.62
CA ASN A 136 6.66 7.26 22.76
C ASN A 136 5.65 6.10 22.63
N GLY A 137 6.11 4.96 22.11
CA GLY A 137 5.28 3.77 21.94
C GLY A 137 4.31 3.84 20.75
N VAL A 138 4.43 4.87 19.89
CA VAL A 138 3.57 5.06 18.71
C VAL A 138 4.36 4.72 17.45
N PRO A 139 3.98 3.65 16.72
CA PRO A 139 4.62 3.33 15.47
C PRO A 139 4.14 4.24 14.34
N LYS A 140 5.08 4.66 13.49
CA LYS A 140 4.81 5.41 12.25
C LYS A 140 5.58 4.75 11.13
N PHE A 141 4.96 4.61 9.96
CA PHE A 141 5.66 4.12 8.77
C PHE A 141 6.78 5.08 8.36
N THR A 142 7.97 4.55 8.15
CA THR A 142 9.08 5.28 7.53
C THR A 142 9.33 4.83 6.11
N ASN A 143 8.93 3.61 5.76
CA ASN A 143 9.01 3.10 4.40
C ASN A 143 7.96 2.01 4.20
N ARG A 144 7.38 1.99 3.02
CA ARG A 144 6.62 0.84 2.52
C ARG A 144 7.08 0.52 1.11
N GLU A 145 7.51 -0.71 0.90
CA GLU A 145 7.71 -1.26 -0.43
C GLU A 145 6.60 -2.27 -0.71
N THR A 146 5.78 -1.98 -1.72
CA THR A 146 4.77 -2.91 -2.20
C THR A 146 5.40 -3.76 -3.28
N LYS A 147 5.79 -4.98 -2.91
CA LYS A 147 6.45 -5.95 -3.79
C LYS A 147 5.40 -6.82 -4.45
N LEU A 148 5.18 -6.62 -5.74
CA LEU A 148 4.19 -7.37 -6.50
C LEU A 148 4.75 -8.71 -6.94
N ASP A 149 3.95 -9.77 -6.83
CA ASP A 149 4.24 -11.07 -7.40
C ASP A 149 3.90 -11.09 -8.89
N ASN A 150 2.80 -10.44 -9.27
CA ASN A 150 2.45 -10.26 -10.67
C ASN A 150 3.20 -9.06 -11.26
N ARG A 151 3.55 -9.14 -12.54
CA ARG A 151 4.38 -8.15 -13.22
C ARG A 151 3.57 -7.21 -14.10
N ARG A 152 2.30 -7.10 -13.83
CA ARG A 152 1.38 -6.30 -14.63
C ARG A 152 0.49 -5.48 -13.72
N LEU A 153 0.48 -4.17 -13.94
CA LEU A 153 -0.53 -3.28 -13.39
C LEU A 153 -1.48 -2.90 -14.53
N ASP A 154 -2.77 -3.04 -14.28
CA ASP A 154 -3.77 -2.65 -15.24
C ASP A 154 -3.88 -1.13 -15.35
N LYS A 155 -4.54 -0.69 -16.42
CA LYS A 155 -4.68 0.72 -16.77
C LYS A 155 -5.23 1.56 -15.62
N GLY A 156 -4.67 2.74 -15.45
CA GLY A 156 -5.16 3.72 -14.49
C GLY A 156 -4.71 3.48 -13.05
N SER A 157 -3.78 2.55 -12.82
CA SER A 157 -3.27 2.26 -11.47
C SER A 157 -2.23 3.28 -11.05
N HIS A 158 -2.66 4.48 -10.82
CA HIS A 158 -1.83 5.53 -10.23
C HIS A 158 -2.04 5.66 -8.72
N TRP A 159 -2.88 4.80 -8.17
CA TRP A 159 -3.22 4.77 -6.77
C TRP A 159 -2.16 4.05 -5.96
N PRO A 160 -1.93 4.45 -4.70
CA PRO A 160 -1.16 3.63 -3.77
C PRO A 160 -1.82 2.25 -3.62
N LEU A 161 -1.00 1.23 -3.64
CA LEU A 161 -1.46 -0.14 -3.50
C LEU A 161 -1.33 -0.64 -2.07
#